data_330776dd6845abaffbd1b632781f9d17
#
_entry.id   330776dd6845abaffbd1b632781f9d17
#
_cell.length_a   1.000
_cell.length_b   1.000
_cell.length_c   1.000
_cell.angle_alpha   90.00
_cell.angle_beta   90.00
_cell.angle_gamma   90.00
#
_symmetry.space_group_name_H-M   'P 1'
#
loop_
_entity.id
_entity.type
_entity.pdbx_description
1 polymer ?
#
loop_
_entity_poly.entity_id
_entity_poly.type
_entity_poly.pdbx_seq_one_letter_code
_entity_poly.pdbx_strand_id
1 'polypeptide(L)'
;MAKLLMLFLLLGVLSISQAQSLRAGAAQELINPEGDSLYFAGGKPNRPFIDVHDNLYAKAVVVDDGRTSFAIVSFDCIGLMYPELQKIRSRVKALVPSFPVAHIVSSSTHTHAGPDVVGIWGKDFRNSGIVDKHIDLIVERAATAIARAWQNRKPVTVRYAMGSFGEDWVKNISEPELLDRTLTVLQLVDDRKKNVVTLTNFACHPTILDDYATAASSDYVGGYYRYADSVQDGVNMFLQGAIGGWIQPEDVPSSYENAMHYGGLLGRKVMDLLKNASNLKETTLHFKSKELLFPVENNTFKVLSKMGVIKRSFTDSVKTEMAFFGIGNANFVTHPGETSPALGLLSRKMADKKGPVFVMGLSMDALGYILKPVYFEKGHAIPHSEYLTGMSIGPATMPIMEKVLSALIPNK
;
A
#
# COMPACT_ATOMS: atom_id res chain seq x y z
N MET A 1 -65.90 -45.52 -19.50
CA MET A 1 -65.49 -44.40 -18.64
C MET A 1 -64.04 -44.62 -18.24
N ALA A 2 -63.09 -44.04 -19.03
CA ALA A 2 -61.67 -44.16 -18.77
C ALA A 2 -61.20 -42.92 -18.00
N LYS A 3 -60.65 -43.10 -16.82
CA LYS A 3 -60.03 -42.05 -16.03
C LYS A 3 -58.58 -41.85 -16.50
N LEU A 4 -58.32 -40.72 -17.16
CA LEU A 4 -56.99 -40.27 -17.55
C LEU A 4 -56.26 -39.74 -16.35
N LEU A 5 -55.21 -40.40 -15.88
CA LEU A 5 -54.35 -40.00 -14.78
C LEU A 5 -53.23 -39.12 -15.39
N MET A 6 -53.28 -37.80 -15.19
CA MET A 6 -52.29 -36.86 -15.65
C MET A 6 -51.17 -36.77 -14.61
N LEU A 7 -50.03 -37.39 -14.89
CA LEU A 7 -48.83 -37.36 -14.06
C LEU A 7 -48.03 -36.11 -14.38
N PHE A 8 -48.08 -35.07 -13.51
CA PHE A 8 -47.21 -33.90 -13.59
C PHE A 8 -45.80 -34.27 -13.08
N LEU A 9 -44.86 -34.46 -13.98
CA LEU A 9 -43.45 -34.51 -13.63
C LEU A 9 -42.99 -33.10 -13.30
N LEU A 10 -42.82 -32.76 -12.01
CA LEU A 10 -42.08 -31.61 -11.56
C LEU A 10 -40.59 -31.88 -11.81
N LEU A 11 -40.04 -31.40 -12.93
CA LEU A 11 -38.63 -31.26 -13.15
C LEU A 11 -38.12 -30.10 -12.26
N GLY A 12 -37.71 -30.40 -11.06
CA GLY A 12 -36.95 -29.49 -10.21
C GLY A 12 -35.61 -29.22 -10.89
N VAL A 13 -35.49 -28.07 -11.50
CA VAL A 13 -34.18 -27.54 -11.95
C VAL A 13 -33.37 -27.22 -10.69
N LEU A 14 -32.58 -28.19 -10.24
CA LEU A 14 -31.51 -27.95 -9.29
C LEU A 14 -30.52 -27.02 -9.94
N SER A 15 -30.70 -25.71 -9.78
CA SER A 15 -29.67 -24.72 -10.04
C SER A 15 -28.50 -25.03 -9.12
N ILE A 16 -27.56 -25.86 -9.60
CA ILE A 16 -26.25 -25.99 -8.96
C ILE A 16 -25.62 -24.61 -9.10
N SER A 17 -25.74 -23.80 -8.05
CA SER A 17 -24.94 -22.59 -7.93
C SER A 17 -23.49 -23.05 -7.88
N GLN A 18 -22.86 -23.12 -9.05
CA GLN A 18 -21.42 -23.33 -9.13
C GLN A 18 -20.81 -22.16 -8.36
N ALA A 19 -20.21 -22.44 -7.21
CA ALA A 19 -19.43 -21.45 -6.47
C ALA A 19 -18.42 -20.87 -7.48
N GLN A 20 -18.61 -19.62 -7.83
CA GLN A 20 -17.77 -18.95 -8.83
C GLN A 20 -16.37 -18.94 -8.28
N SER A 21 -15.42 -19.57 -8.99
CA SER A 21 -14.04 -19.70 -8.54
C SER A 21 -13.40 -18.32 -8.43
N LEU A 22 -12.63 -18.10 -7.35
CA LEU A 22 -11.83 -16.88 -7.21
C LEU A 22 -10.95 -16.70 -8.45
N ARG A 23 -10.97 -15.51 -9.02
CA ARG A 23 -10.14 -15.12 -10.15
C ARG A 23 -9.24 -13.96 -9.75
N ALA A 24 -8.02 -13.97 -10.26
CA ALA A 24 -7.11 -12.86 -10.10
C ALA A 24 -6.30 -12.62 -11.36
N GLY A 25 -5.93 -11.37 -11.57
CA GLY A 25 -4.97 -10.94 -12.57
C GLY A 25 -4.07 -9.87 -11.99
N ALA A 26 -2.87 -9.78 -12.50
CA ALA A 26 -1.89 -8.78 -12.10
C ALA A 26 -1.20 -8.19 -13.31
N ALA A 27 -0.72 -6.96 -13.18
CA ALA A 27 0.07 -6.24 -14.16
C ALA A 27 0.93 -5.19 -13.48
N GLN A 28 1.98 -4.75 -14.17
CA GLN A 28 2.84 -3.65 -13.73
C GLN A 28 3.14 -2.73 -14.89
N GLU A 29 3.30 -1.44 -14.58
CA GLU A 29 3.65 -0.39 -15.52
C GLU A 29 4.80 0.42 -14.94
N LEU A 30 5.70 0.90 -15.82
CA LEU A 30 6.80 1.78 -15.42
C LEU A 30 6.27 3.18 -15.11
N ILE A 31 6.75 3.74 -13.99
CA ILE A 31 6.53 5.13 -13.59
C ILE A 31 7.84 5.89 -13.45
N ASN A 32 8.87 5.47 -14.19
CA ASN A 32 10.14 6.20 -14.23
C ASN A 32 9.93 7.65 -14.62
N PRO A 33 10.71 8.59 -14.07
CA PRO A 33 10.71 9.97 -14.53
C PRO A 33 11.10 10.05 -16.01
N GLU A 34 10.43 10.95 -16.77
CA GLU A 34 10.66 11.14 -18.19
C GLU A 34 11.06 12.60 -18.47
N GLY A 35 12.25 12.79 -18.98
CA GLY A 35 12.75 14.03 -19.61
C GLY A 35 13.30 15.06 -18.65
N ASP A 36 12.47 15.73 -17.87
CA ASP A 36 12.88 16.86 -17.06
C ASP A 36 13.52 16.46 -15.73
N SER A 37 14.37 17.33 -15.17
CA SER A 37 14.89 17.15 -13.83
C SER A 37 13.78 17.20 -12.81
N LEU A 38 13.71 16.17 -11.96
CA LEU A 38 12.80 16.07 -10.81
C LEU A 38 13.59 16.23 -9.51
N TYR A 39 12.89 16.45 -8.41
CA TYR A 39 13.47 16.45 -7.07
C TYR A 39 13.17 15.15 -6.36
N PHE A 40 14.16 14.62 -5.62
CA PHE A 40 13.92 13.49 -4.73
C PHE A 40 12.96 13.89 -3.61
N ALA A 41 12.05 12.99 -3.28
CA ALA A 41 11.26 13.06 -2.06
C ALA A 41 12.03 12.48 -0.85
N GLY A 42 11.65 12.86 0.35
CA GLY A 42 12.32 12.45 1.58
C GLY A 42 13.65 13.16 1.82
N GLY A 43 14.23 12.99 3.03
CA GLY A 43 15.51 13.62 3.39
C GLY A 43 15.51 15.13 3.22
N LYS A 44 16.63 15.69 2.74
CA LYS A 44 16.80 17.13 2.52
C LYS A 44 16.11 17.60 1.24
N PRO A 45 15.51 18.80 1.22
CA PRO A 45 15.00 19.39 -0.01
C PRO A 45 16.13 19.78 -0.98
N ASN A 46 15.74 20.16 -2.21
CA ASN A 46 16.65 20.65 -3.26
C ASN A 46 17.69 19.60 -3.71
N ARG A 47 17.25 18.36 -3.93
CA ARG A 47 18.06 17.29 -4.53
C ARG A 47 17.52 16.96 -5.93
N PRO A 48 17.90 17.71 -6.99
CA PRO A 48 17.47 17.42 -8.35
C PRO A 48 18.15 16.17 -8.90
N PHE A 49 17.45 15.41 -9.74
CA PHE A 49 17.98 14.24 -10.45
C PHE A 49 17.28 14.06 -11.80
N ILE A 50 17.92 13.30 -12.69
CA ILE A 50 17.37 12.92 -14.01
C ILE A 50 17.53 11.42 -14.31
N ASP A 51 18.48 10.76 -13.67
CA ASP A 51 18.84 9.37 -13.94
C ASP A 51 17.99 8.39 -13.14
N VAL A 52 17.89 7.16 -13.65
CA VAL A 52 17.20 6.03 -13.00
C VAL A 52 18.18 4.88 -12.83
N HIS A 53 18.44 4.50 -11.59
CA HIS A 53 19.28 3.35 -11.25
C HIS A 53 18.52 2.03 -11.42
N ASP A 54 17.32 1.95 -10.87
CA ASP A 54 16.41 0.83 -11.03
C ASP A 54 14.97 1.33 -11.20
N ASN A 55 14.20 0.54 -11.95
CA ASN A 55 12.86 0.94 -12.37
C ASN A 55 11.90 1.17 -11.20
N LEU A 56 11.10 2.23 -11.31
CA LEU A 56 9.96 2.51 -10.46
C LEU A 56 8.68 1.99 -11.12
N TYR A 57 7.79 1.40 -10.34
CA TYR A 57 6.59 0.75 -10.86
C TYR A 57 5.30 1.23 -10.20
N ALA A 58 4.22 1.19 -10.98
CA ALA A 58 2.86 1.01 -10.50
C ALA A 58 2.49 -0.47 -10.72
N LYS A 59 2.36 -1.25 -9.64
CA LYS A 59 2.03 -2.67 -9.69
C LYS A 59 0.61 -2.89 -9.21
N ALA A 60 -0.22 -3.59 -9.97
CA ALA A 60 -1.63 -3.79 -9.65
C ALA A 60 -2.01 -5.27 -9.63
N VAL A 61 -2.88 -5.62 -8.69
CA VAL A 61 -3.62 -6.87 -8.66
C VAL A 61 -5.11 -6.58 -8.61
N VAL A 62 -5.88 -7.34 -9.36
CA VAL A 62 -7.35 -7.36 -9.27
C VAL A 62 -7.78 -8.76 -8.85
N VAL A 63 -8.67 -8.83 -7.85
CA VAL A 63 -9.28 -10.07 -7.36
C VAL A 63 -10.79 -9.97 -7.52
N ASP A 64 -11.43 -11.09 -7.92
CA ASP A 64 -12.84 -11.14 -8.28
C ASP A 64 -13.41 -12.53 -7.96
N ASP A 65 -14.48 -12.60 -7.15
CA ASP A 65 -15.21 -13.83 -6.84
C ASP A 65 -16.57 -13.92 -7.58
N GLY A 66 -16.81 -12.98 -8.51
CA GLY A 66 -18.04 -12.86 -9.29
C GLY A 66 -19.18 -12.14 -8.58
N ARG A 67 -19.05 -11.81 -7.29
CA ARG A 67 -19.97 -10.98 -6.51
C ARG A 67 -19.32 -9.68 -6.08
N THR A 68 -18.09 -9.78 -5.66
CA THR A 68 -17.26 -8.67 -5.21
C THR A 68 -15.95 -8.69 -5.98
N SER A 69 -15.43 -7.52 -6.32
CA SER A 69 -14.08 -7.37 -6.84
C SER A 69 -13.41 -6.16 -6.22
N PHE A 70 -12.09 -6.23 -6.05
CA PHE A 70 -11.27 -5.10 -5.62
C PHE A 70 -9.92 -5.10 -6.34
N ALA A 71 -9.27 -3.95 -6.34
CA ALA A 71 -7.91 -3.79 -6.83
C ALA A 71 -7.01 -3.22 -5.73
N ILE A 72 -5.77 -3.71 -5.66
CA ILE A 72 -4.68 -3.06 -4.94
C ILE A 72 -3.69 -2.57 -5.98
N VAL A 73 -3.26 -1.31 -5.87
CA VAL A 73 -2.17 -0.76 -6.67
C VAL A 73 -1.11 -0.19 -5.76
N SER A 74 0.15 -0.66 -5.91
CA SER A 74 1.32 -0.20 -5.15
C SER A 74 2.21 0.63 -6.05
N PHE A 75 2.75 1.73 -5.51
CA PHE A 75 3.60 2.69 -6.21
C PHE A 75 4.97 2.79 -5.57
N ASP A 76 6.01 2.80 -6.38
CA ASP A 76 7.36 3.11 -5.92
C ASP A 76 7.55 4.64 -5.86
N CYS A 77 6.95 5.25 -4.83
CA CYS A 77 7.05 6.67 -4.52
C CYS A 77 6.90 6.89 -3.00
N ILE A 78 7.18 8.13 -2.56
CA ILE A 78 7.11 8.51 -1.14
C ILE A 78 5.69 8.39 -0.55
N GLY A 79 4.65 8.69 -1.33
CA GLY A 79 3.28 8.64 -0.87
C GLY A 79 2.32 9.33 -1.83
N LEU A 80 1.37 8.60 -2.41
CA LEU A 80 0.37 9.17 -3.30
C LEU A 80 -0.84 9.64 -2.49
N MET A 81 -1.25 10.90 -2.68
CA MET A 81 -2.35 11.49 -1.93
C MET A 81 -3.72 11.08 -2.46
N TYR A 82 -4.75 11.28 -1.64
CA TYR A 82 -6.14 10.93 -1.96
C TYR A 82 -6.70 11.56 -3.26
N PRO A 83 -6.41 12.83 -3.62
CA PRO A 83 -6.86 13.38 -4.90
C PRO A 83 -6.34 12.61 -6.12
N GLU A 84 -5.10 12.12 -6.10
CA GLU A 84 -4.52 11.32 -7.17
C GLU A 84 -5.20 9.95 -7.27
N LEU A 85 -5.55 9.33 -6.14
CA LEU A 85 -6.38 8.12 -6.12
C LEU A 85 -7.73 8.36 -6.80
N GLN A 86 -8.38 9.52 -6.58
CA GLN A 86 -9.64 9.83 -7.25
C GLN A 86 -9.46 10.00 -8.77
N LYS A 87 -8.35 10.58 -9.23
CA LYS A 87 -8.00 10.64 -10.66
C LYS A 87 -7.83 9.23 -11.25
N ILE A 88 -7.11 8.35 -10.55
CA ILE A 88 -6.94 6.94 -10.94
C ILE A 88 -8.30 6.24 -11.04
N ARG A 89 -9.17 6.38 -10.04
CA ARG A 89 -10.54 5.84 -10.03
C ARG A 89 -11.34 6.31 -11.24
N SER A 90 -11.28 7.60 -11.55
CA SER A 90 -11.95 8.19 -12.71
C SER A 90 -11.41 7.63 -14.02
N ARG A 91 -10.08 7.46 -14.13
CA ARG A 91 -9.46 6.90 -15.31
C ARG A 91 -9.77 5.42 -15.51
N VAL A 92 -9.74 4.62 -14.43
CA VAL A 92 -10.17 3.21 -14.46
C VAL A 92 -11.64 3.10 -14.88
N LYS A 93 -12.52 3.98 -14.41
CA LYS A 93 -13.93 4.00 -14.82
C LYS A 93 -14.10 4.17 -16.34
N ALA A 94 -13.24 4.98 -16.94
CA ALA A 94 -13.24 5.16 -18.40
C ALA A 94 -12.71 3.91 -19.16
N LEU A 95 -11.67 3.25 -18.62
CA LEU A 95 -11.04 2.08 -19.24
C LEU A 95 -11.84 0.78 -19.01
N VAL A 96 -12.46 0.65 -17.84
CA VAL A 96 -13.19 -0.54 -17.40
C VAL A 96 -14.51 -0.11 -16.73
N PRO A 97 -15.55 0.25 -17.50
CA PRO A 97 -16.81 0.77 -16.96
C PRO A 97 -17.52 -0.15 -15.96
N SER A 98 -17.29 -1.46 -16.04
CA SER A 98 -17.89 -2.48 -15.15
C SER A 98 -17.17 -2.63 -13.82
N PHE A 99 -15.95 -2.08 -13.66
CA PHE A 99 -15.19 -2.22 -12.41
C PHE A 99 -15.75 -1.31 -11.30
N PRO A 100 -15.90 -1.80 -10.06
CA PRO A 100 -16.34 -0.99 -8.92
C PRO A 100 -15.17 -0.10 -8.43
N VAL A 101 -15.00 1.07 -9.04
CA VAL A 101 -13.83 1.94 -8.80
C VAL A 101 -13.67 2.41 -7.36
N ALA A 102 -14.74 2.39 -6.55
CA ALA A 102 -14.66 2.62 -5.11
C ALA A 102 -13.85 1.53 -4.37
N HIS A 103 -13.69 0.36 -4.98
CA HIS A 103 -12.92 -0.75 -4.44
C HIS A 103 -11.45 -0.76 -4.92
N ILE A 104 -10.93 0.39 -5.39
CA ILE A 104 -9.51 0.55 -5.68
C ILE A 104 -8.81 1.07 -4.43
N VAL A 105 -7.81 0.32 -3.98
CA VAL A 105 -6.93 0.64 -2.86
C VAL A 105 -5.55 0.98 -3.38
N SER A 106 -5.05 2.16 -3.04
CA SER A 106 -3.67 2.57 -3.31
C SER A 106 -2.76 2.24 -2.12
N SER A 107 -1.48 2.00 -2.38
CA SER A 107 -0.41 1.89 -1.39
C SER A 107 0.87 2.45 -1.99
N SER A 108 1.74 3.04 -1.18
CA SER A 108 3.05 3.51 -1.63
C SER A 108 4.15 2.78 -0.88
N THR A 109 5.25 2.46 -1.56
CA THR A 109 6.40 1.78 -0.94
C THR A 109 7.18 2.69 0.00
N HIS A 110 7.03 4.01 -0.17
CA HIS A 110 7.68 5.06 0.59
C HIS A 110 9.17 5.20 0.29
N THR A 111 9.62 4.88 -0.93
CA THR A 111 11.02 5.14 -1.29
C THR A 111 11.36 6.64 -1.22
N HIS A 112 12.49 6.96 -0.57
CA HIS A 112 13.07 8.30 -0.50
C HIS A 112 14.00 8.60 -1.70
N ALA A 113 14.18 7.62 -2.57
CA ALA A 113 14.96 7.77 -3.81
C ALA A 113 14.06 7.83 -5.06
N GLY A 114 12.82 8.32 -4.91
CA GLY A 114 11.87 8.56 -6.00
C GLY A 114 11.51 10.03 -6.14
N PRO A 115 10.78 10.40 -7.23
CA PRO A 115 10.32 11.78 -7.44
C PRO A 115 9.41 12.31 -6.35
N ASP A 116 9.51 13.61 -6.06
CA ASP A 116 8.59 14.32 -5.17
C ASP A 116 7.18 14.35 -5.77
N VAL A 117 6.26 13.67 -5.12
CA VAL A 117 4.82 13.63 -5.46
C VAL A 117 3.96 14.35 -4.40
N VAL A 118 4.58 14.93 -3.37
CA VAL A 118 3.92 15.65 -2.26
C VAL A 118 4.11 17.16 -2.40
N GLY A 119 5.30 17.61 -2.85
CA GLY A 119 5.61 18.99 -3.19
C GLY A 119 6.59 19.69 -2.27
N ILE A 120 6.95 19.10 -1.12
CA ILE A 120 7.74 19.80 -0.09
C ILE A 120 9.26 19.66 -0.24
N TRP A 121 9.74 18.90 -1.22
CA TRP A 121 11.18 18.69 -1.47
C TRP A 121 11.72 19.42 -2.70
N GLY A 122 10.99 20.39 -3.24
CA GLY A 122 11.42 21.22 -4.34
C GLY A 122 12.67 22.06 -4.03
N LYS A 123 13.02 22.98 -4.93
CA LYS A 123 14.21 23.83 -4.84
C LYS A 123 14.32 24.58 -3.51
N ASP A 124 13.20 25.03 -2.97
CA ASP A 124 13.07 25.70 -1.69
C ASP A 124 11.62 25.60 -1.19
N PHE A 125 11.34 26.11 0.01
CA PHE A 125 10.03 26.04 0.65
C PHE A 125 8.89 26.79 -0.08
N ARG A 126 9.19 27.55 -1.16
CA ARG A 126 8.20 28.28 -1.99
C ARG A 126 7.90 27.57 -3.30
N ASN A 127 8.74 26.64 -3.69
CA ASN A 127 8.67 25.96 -4.97
C ASN A 127 8.30 24.50 -4.76
N SER A 128 7.17 24.08 -5.34
CA SER A 128 6.77 22.69 -5.34
C SER A 128 7.81 21.81 -6.05
N GLY A 129 8.13 20.66 -5.47
CA GLY A 129 8.95 19.64 -6.15
C GLY A 129 8.12 18.78 -7.12
N ILE A 130 6.80 18.92 -7.13
CA ILE A 130 5.92 18.18 -8.03
C ILE A 130 6.09 18.67 -9.48
N VAL A 131 6.30 17.72 -10.38
CA VAL A 131 6.15 17.91 -11.83
C VAL A 131 4.83 17.27 -12.25
N ASP A 132 3.86 18.09 -12.68
CA ASP A 132 2.49 17.63 -12.99
C ASP A 132 2.46 16.52 -14.03
N LYS A 133 3.31 16.61 -15.07
CA LYS A 133 3.47 15.57 -16.10
C LYS A 133 3.81 14.20 -15.49
N HIS A 134 4.61 14.18 -14.42
CA HIS A 134 4.96 12.93 -13.74
C HIS A 134 3.78 12.37 -12.93
N ILE A 135 3.01 13.23 -12.28
CA ILE A 135 1.75 12.81 -11.61
C ILE A 135 0.77 12.23 -12.62
N ASP A 136 0.58 12.88 -13.77
CA ASP A 136 -0.30 12.39 -14.83
C ASP A 136 0.19 11.04 -15.38
N LEU A 137 1.50 10.85 -15.53
CA LEU A 137 2.10 9.56 -15.90
C LEU A 137 1.74 8.48 -14.87
N ILE A 138 1.92 8.75 -13.57
CA ILE A 138 1.56 7.79 -12.50
C ILE A 138 0.09 7.41 -12.60
N VAL A 139 -0.81 8.38 -12.75
CA VAL A 139 -2.27 8.15 -12.85
C VAL A 139 -2.61 7.26 -14.06
N GLU A 140 -2.07 7.57 -15.24
CA GLU A 140 -2.31 6.79 -16.45
C GLU A 140 -1.75 5.37 -16.36
N ARG A 141 -0.52 5.22 -15.85
CA ARG A 141 0.14 3.92 -15.68
C ARG A 141 -0.58 3.05 -14.64
N ALA A 142 -1.00 3.63 -13.53
CA ALA A 142 -1.79 2.94 -12.52
C ALA A 142 -3.13 2.43 -13.08
N ALA A 143 -3.86 3.28 -13.78
CA ALA A 143 -5.13 2.91 -14.38
C ALA A 143 -4.95 1.82 -15.46
N THR A 144 -3.89 1.89 -16.26
CA THR A 144 -3.52 0.88 -17.26
C THR A 144 -3.18 -0.46 -16.59
N ALA A 145 -2.38 -0.44 -15.51
CA ALA A 145 -2.05 -1.65 -14.75
C ALA A 145 -3.31 -2.32 -14.19
N ILE A 146 -4.23 -1.55 -13.59
CA ILE A 146 -5.51 -2.08 -13.08
C ILE A 146 -6.37 -2.65 -14.23
N ALA A 147 -6.47 -1.95 -15.35
CA ALA A 147 -7.26 -2.42 -16.50
C ALA A 147 -6.68 -3.72 -17.10
N ARG A 148 -5.36 -3.83 -17.23
CA ARG A 148 -4.70 -5.07 -17.66
C ARG A 148 -4.88 -6.20 -16.65
N ALA A 149 -4.74 -5.91 -15.35
CA ALA A 149 -4.99 -6.89 -14.29
C ALA A 149 -6.45 -7.40 -14.36
N TRP A 150 -7.41 -6.51 -14.59
CA TRP A 150 -8.82 -6.89 -14.81
C TRP A 150 -9.01 -7.81 -16.02
N GLN A 151 -8.39 -7.50 -17.13
CA GLN A 151 -8.48 -8.30 -18.38
C GLN A 151 -7.82 -9.68 -18.24
N ASN A 152 -6.71 -9.75 -17.51
CA ASN A 152 -5.89 -10.96 -17.38
C ASN A 152 -6.34 -11.90 -16.24
N ARG A 153 -7.53 -11.64 -15.64
CA ARG A 153 -8.03 -12.49 -14.53
C ARG A 153 -8.24 -13.93 -14.99
N LYS A 154 -7.71 -14.85 -14.21
CA LYS A 154 -7.86 -16.30 -14.39
C LYS A 154 -8.15 -16.96 -13.03
N PRO A 155 -8.68 -18.18 -13.00
CA PRO A 155 -8.89 -18.92 -11.77
C PRO A 155 -7.59 -19.06 -10.98
N VAL A 156 -7.67 -18.85 -9.65
CA VAL A 156 -6.52 -18.94 -8.76
C VAL A 156 -6.85 -19.65 -7.46
N THR A 157 -5.82 -20.23 -6.86
CA THR A 157 -5.81 -20.64 -5.45
C THR A 157 -4.95 -19.65 -4.67
N VAL A 158 -5.27 -19.49 -3.39
CA VAL A 158 -4.59 -18.53 -2.50
C VAL A 158 -3.84 -19.30 -1.43
N ARG A 159 -2.58 -18.94 -1.24
CA ARG A 159 -1.78 -19.45 -0.13
C ARG A 159 -1.08 -18.31 0.58
N TYR A 160 -0.75 -18.50 1.85
CA TYR A 160 -0.13 -17.47 2.67
C TYR A 160 0.94 -18.05 3.59
N ALA A 161 1.85 -17.20 3.99
CA ALA A 161 2.85 -17.49 5.00
C ALA A 161 3.10 -16.23 5.84
N MET A 162 3.54 -16.44 7.08
CA MET A 162 3.92 -15.35 7.98
C MET A 162 5.22 -15.73 8.69
N GLY A 163 6.02 -14.74 9.03
CA GLY A 163 7.25 -14.89 9.76
C GLY A 163 7.72 -13.57 10.35
N SER A 164 8.92 -13.55 10.88
CA SER A 164 9.61 -12.35 11.33
C SER A 164 10.79 -12.06 10.41
N PHE A 165 11.15 -10.77 10.26
CA PHE A 165 12.25 -10.31 9.44
C PHE A 165 12.80 -8.98 9.94
N GLY A 166 14.07 -8.71 9.63
CA GLY A 166 14.72 -7.42 9.91
C GLY A 166 15.27 -7.31 11.34
N GLU A 167 15.49 -8.41 12.04
CA GLU A 167 15.93 -8.44 13.43
C GLU A 167 17.26 -7.68 13.64
N ASP A 168 18.18 -7.79 12.68
CA ASP A 168 19.54 -7.27 12.80
C ASP A 168 19.70 -5.83 12.30
N TRP A 169 18.76 -5.32 11.48
CA TRP A 169 18.97 -4.06 10.76
C TRP A 169 17.77 -3.11 10.73
N VAL A 170 16.57 -3.53 11.18
CA VAL A 170 15.39 -2.65 11.26
C VAL A 170 15.19 -2.21 12.69
N LYS A 171 15.15 -0.90 12.93
CA LYS A 171 14.93 -0.33 14.27
C LYS A 171 13.82 0.72 14.22
N ASN A 172 13.15 0.91 15.35
CA ASN A 172 12.33 2.09 15.61
C ASN A 172 13.20 3.10 16.36
N ILE A 173 13.50 4.22 15.72
CA ILE A 173 14.44 5.22 16.27
C ILE A 173 13.79 6.02 17.40
N SER A 174 12.49 6.26 17.33
CA SER A 174 11.78 7.09 18.30
C SER A 174 11.26 6.29 19.51
N GLU A 175 10.86 5.03 19.30
CA GLU A 175 10.34 4.13 20.34
C GLU A 175 10.92 2.72 20.14
N PRO A 176 12.17 2.44 20.55
CA PRO A 176 12.88 1.19 20.21
C PRO A 176 12.13 -0.10 20.57
N GLU A 177 11.33 -0.09 21.63
CA GLU A 177 10.55 -1.25 22.08
C GLU A 177 9.25 -1.46 21.28
N LEU A 178 8.86 -0.51 20.43
CA LEU A 178 7.61 -0.54 19.70
C LEU A 178 7.86 -0.81 18.22
N LEU A 179 7.85 -2.09 17.81
CA LEU A 179 8.16 -2.50 16.44
C LEU A 179 7.37 -3.74 16.04
N ASP A 180 6.75 -3.70 14.85
CA ASP A 180 6.11 -4.85 14.22
C ASP A 180 7.05 -5.45 13.17
N ARG A 181 7.71 -6.57 13.48
CA ARG A 181 8.61 -7.31 12.59
C ARG A 181 7.88 -8.36 11.74
N THR A 182 6.56 -8.37 11.76
CA THR A 182 5.80 -9.36 11.03
C THR A 182 5.98 -9.17 9.52
N LEU A 183 6.48 -10.21 8.88
CA LEU A 183 6.49 -10.35 7.43
C LEU A 183 5.30 -11.21 7.03
N THR A 184 4.32 -10.60 6.37
CA THR A 184 3.11 -11.29 5.88
C THR A 184 3.17 -11.43 4.37
N VAL A 185 2.96 -12.64 3.87
CA VAL A 185 3.01 -12.97 2.43
C VAL A 185 1.72 -13.65 2.02
N LEU A 186 1.11 -13.19 0.93
CA LEU A 186 -0.02 -13.83 0.26
C LEU A 186 0.38 -14.09 -1.20
N GLN A 187 0.15 -15.31 -1.68
CA GLN A 187 0.44 -15.65 -3.06
C GLN A 187 -0.80 -16.23 -3.75
N LEU A 188 -1.12 -15.71 -4.92
CA LEU A 188 -2.16 -16.23 -5.79
C LEU A 188 -1.51 -16.98 -6.94
N VAL A 189 -1.84 -18.26 -7.07
CA VAL A 189 -1.28 -19.14 -8.11
C VAL A 189 -2.41 -19.67 -9.00
N ASP A 190 -2.14 -19.80 -10.30
CA ASP A 190 -3.07 -20.35 -11.25
C ASP A 190 -3.17 -21.90 -11.14
N ASP A 191 -4.01 -22.51 -11.97
CA ASP A 191 -4.22 -23.96 -12.04
C ASP A 191 -2.94 -24.75 -12.40
N ARG A 192 -1.98 -24.10 -13.06
CA ARG A 192 -0.66 -24.67 -13.40
C ARG A 192 0.38 -24.42 -12.31
N LYS A 193 -0.02 -23.92 -11.14
CA LYS A 193 0.85 -23.53 -10.03
C LYS A 193 1.83 -22.40 -10.34
N LYS A 194 1.58 -21.64 -11.41
CA LYS A 194 2.35 -20.44 -11.71
C LYS A 194 1.88 -19.27 -10.87
N ASN A 195 2.82 -18.50 -10.37
CA ASN A 195 2.53 -17.28 -9.64
C ASN A 195 1.81 -16.26 -10.54
N VAL A 196 0.68 -15.74 -10.07
CA VAL A 196 -0.01 -14.59 -10.66
C VAL A 196 0.47 -13.31 -9.97
N VAL A 197 0.45 -13.35 -8.64
CA VAL A 197 0.94 -12.25 -7.80
C VAL A 197 1.39 -12.77 -6.44
N THR A 198 2.46 -12.18 -5.92
CA THR A 198 2.90 -12.31 -4.53
C THR A 198 2.81 -10.94 -3.87
N LEU A 199 1.99 -10.82 -2.83
CA LEU A 199 1.87 -9.63 -1.98
C LEU A 199 2.73 -9.81 -0.75
N THR A 200 3.65 -8.90 -0.51
CA THR A 200 4.57 -8.91 0.63
C THR A 200 4.35 -7.65 1.46
N ASN A 201 3.93 -7.81 2.72
CA ASN A 201 3.72 -6.70 3.66
C ASN A 201 4.79 -6.73 4.75
N PHE A 202 5.51 -5.63 4.87
CA PHE A 202 6.59 -5.47 5.85
C PHE A 202 6.72 -3.99 6.24
N ALA A 203 7.06 -3.70 7.49
CA ALA A 203 7.18 -2.34 8.00
C ALA A 203 8.65 -1.94 8.11
N CYS A 204 9.14 -1.18 7.13
CA CYS A 204 10.46 -0.55 7.16
C CYS A 204 10.52 0.55 6.09
N HIS A 205 11.05 1.73 6.44
CA HIS A 205 11.33 2.79 5.47
C HIS A 205 12.35 2.32 4.42
N PRO A 206 12.10 2.53 3.13
CA PRO A 206 13.11 2.37 2.10
C PRO A 206 14.04 3.58 2.07
N THR A 207 14.97 3.62 3.02
CA THR A 207 15.88 4.74 3.30
C THR A 207 17.35 4.29 3.43
N ILE A 208 17.73 3.15 2.84
CA ILE A 208 19.15 2.80 2.73
C ILE A 208 19.89 3.83 1.88
N LEU A 209 19.24 4.35 0.83
CA LEU A 209 19.81 5.39 -0.03
C LEU A 209 19.64 6.78 0.54
N ASP A 210 18.45 7.12 1.04
CA ASP A 210 18.06 8.44 1.56
C ASP A 210 18.83 9.62 0.87
N ASP A 211 19.56 10.43 1.62
CA ASP A 211 20.35 11.56 1.07
C ASP A 211 21.52 11.14 0.14
N TYR A 212 21.88 9.86 0.10
CA TYR A 212 22.91 9.31 -0.79
C TYR A 212 22.42 9.13 -2.23
N ALA A 213 21.12 9.07 -2.48
CA ALA A 213 20.56 8.83 -3.80
C ALA A 213 21.01 9.90 -4.80
N THR A 214 21.52 9.47 -5.97
CA THR A 214 21.89 10.29 -7.12
C THR A 214 21.07 9.96 -8.36
N ALA A 215 20.42 8.82 -8.38
CA ALA A 215 19.52 8.34 -9.42
C ALA A 215 18.29 7.69 -8.78
N ALA A 216 17.14 7.71 -9.46
CA ALA A 216 15.91 7.15 -8.93
C ALA A 216 16.01 5.65 -8.68
N SER A 217 15.43 5.20 -7.57
CA SER A 217 15.46 3.81 -7.12
C SER A 217 14.27 3.50 -6.21
N SER A 218 13.79 2.26 -6.26
CA SER A 218 12.86 1.74 -5.24
C SER A 218 13.57 1.38 -3.93
N ASP A 219 14.86 1.69 -3.76
CA ASP A 219 15.68 1.33 -2.60
C ASP A 219 15.70 -0.19 -2.38
N TYR A 220 15.69 -0.70 -1.14
CA TYR A 220 15.69 -2.14 -0.87
C TYR A 220 14.47 -2.88 -1.48
N VAL A 221 13.38 -2.17 -1.73
CA VAL A 221 12.21 -2.75 -2.41
C VAL A 221 12.56 -3.17 -3.84
N GLY A 222 13.40 -2.39 -4.54
CA GLY A 222 13.98 -2.76 -5.84
C GLY A 222 14.81 -4.04 -5.77
N GLY A 223 15.63 -4.18 -4.71
CA GLY A 223 16.37 -5.41 -4.44
C GLY A 223 15.46 -6.63 -4.19
N TYR A 224 14.35 -6.43 -3.49
CA TYR A 224 13.31 -7.45 -3.31
C TYR A 224 12.70 -7.86 -4.66
N TYR A 225 12.29 -6.91 -5.50
CA TYR A 225 11.73 -7.21 -6.81
C TYR A 225 12.73 -7.96 -7.68
N ARG A 226 13.97 -7.46 -7.78
CA ARG A 226 15.03 -8.10 -8.55
C ARG A 226 15.25 -9.56 -8.17
N TYR A 227 15.29 -9.87 -6.87
CA TYR A 227 15.44 -11.25 -6.42
C TYR A 227 14.21 -12.08 -6.73
N ALA A 228 13.00 -11.60 -6.37
CA ALA A 228 11.76 -12.34 -6.55
C ALA A 228 11.48 -12.63 -8.03
N ASP A 229 11.68 -11.65 -8.92
CA ASP A 229 11.50 -11.79 -10.36
C ASP A 229 12.53 -12.74 -11.01
N SER A 230 13.68 -12.96 -10.35
CA SER A 230 14.68 -13.93 -10.84
C SER A 230 14.33 -15.38 -10.53
N VAL A 231 13.42 -15.65 -9.59
CA VAL A 231 13.12 -17.01 -9.10
C VAL A 231 11.67 -17.44 -9.32
N GLN A 232 10.77 -16.53 -9.67
CA GLN A 232 9.37 -16.83 -10.00
C GLN A 232 8.78 -15.87 -11.03
N ASP A 233 7.86 -16.37 -11.84
CA ASP A 233 7.03 -15.57 -12.75
C ASP A 233 6.01 -14.73 -11.96
N GLY A 234 5.22 -13.92 -12.70
CA GLY A 234 4.13 -13.12 -12.15
C GLY A 234 4.59 -11.80 -11.57
N VAL A 235 3.71 -11.11 -10.84
CA VAL A 235 4.00 -9.80 -10.26
C VAL A 235 4.35 -9.94 -8.79
N ASN A 236 5.48 -9.38 -8.38
CA ASN A 236 5.88 -9.28 -6.98
C ASN A 236 5.60 -7.87 -6.49
N MET A 237 4.74 -7.71 -5.47
CA MET A 237 4.29 -6.42 -4.94
C MET A 237 4.72 -6.27 -3.49
N PHE A 238 5.28 -5.12 -3.16
CA PHE A 238 5.54 -4.70 -1.78
C PHE A 238 4.42 -3.79 -1.30
N LEU A 239 3.96 -4.02 -0.09
CA LEU A 239 2.94 -3.23 0.61
C LEU A 239 3.57 -2.74 1.91
N GLN A 240 3.71 -1.42 2.05
CA GLN A 240 4.33 -0.83 3.23
C GLN A 240 3.50 -1.10 4.48
N GLY A 241 4.17 -1.28 5.62
CA GLY A 241 3.54 -1.44 6.93
C GLY A 241 3.35 -0.12 7.69
N ALA A 242 3.13 -0.22 9.00
CA ALA A 242 3.05 0.93 9.90
C ALA A 242 4.47 1.36 10.29
N ILE A 243 4.95 2.45 9.73
CA ILE A 243 6.35 2.90 9.83
C ILE A 243 6.55 4.22 10.59
N GLY A 244 5.48 4.83 11.10
CA GLY A 244 5.56 6.08 11.86
C GLY A 244 6.37 5.92 13.14
N GLY A 245 7.25 6.91 13.43
CA GLY A 245 8.25 6.84 14.50
C GLY A 245 9.64 6.45 13.97
N TRP A 246 9.83 6.50 12.66
CA TRP A 246 11.05 6.13 11.96
C TRP A 246 11.45 4.66 12.17
N ILE A 247 10.62 3.76 11.66
CA ILE A 247 10.98 2.36 11.48
C ILE A 247 11.84 2.28 10.20
N GLN A 248 13.13 2.13 10.35
CA GLN A 248 14.08 2.28 9.25
C GLN A 248 15.26 1.30 9.35
N PRO A 249 16.02 1.14 8.26
CA PRO A 249 17.33 0.50 8.31
C PRO A 249 18.26 1.27 9.24
N GLU A 250 18.98 0.58 10.11
CA GLU A 250 19.97 1.13 11.01
C GLU A 250 21.24 0.30 10.94
N ASP A 251 22.38 0.96 11.09
CA ASP A 251 23.70 0.34 10.95
C ASP A 251 23.98 -0.26 9.56
N VAL A 252 23.26 0.24 8.51
CA VAL A 252 23.44 -0.16 7.11
C VAL A 252 24.12 0.97 6.35
N PRO A 253 25.32 0.78 5.80
CA PRO A 253 25.96 1.82 5.00
C PRO A 253 25.15 2.15 3.75
N SER A 254 24.96 3.45 3.47
CA SER A 254 24.18 3.91 2.31
C SER A 254 24.90 3.61 1.01
N SER A 255 24.32 2.75 0.19
CA SER A 255 24.75 2.47 -1.19
C SER A 255 23.68 1.71 -1.96
N TYR A 256 23.69 1.83 -3.30
CA TYR A 256 22.80 1.03 -4.16
C TYR A 256 23.07 -0.47 -4.00
N GLU A 257 24.33 -0.88 -3.79
CA GLU A 257 24.68 -2.28 -3.55
C GLU A 257 24.00 -2.80 -2.29
N ASN A 258 24.05 -2.05 -1.18
CA ASN A 258 23.40 -2.43 0.07
C ASN A 258 21.87 -2.43 -0.07
N ALA A 259 21.27 -1.45 -0.75
CA ALA A 259 19.84 -1.47 -1.05
C ALA A 259 19.44 -2.75 -1.78
N MET A 260 20.16 -3.12 -2.83
CA MET A 260 19.94 -4.37 -3.56
C MET A 260 20.21 -5.62 -2.71
N HIS A 261 21.22 -5.61 -1.85
CA HIS A 261 21.57 -6.72 -0.97
C HIS A 261 20.47 -6.99 0.08
N TYR A 262 20.07 -5.96 0.84
CA TYR A 262 19.06 -6.11 1.91
C TYR A 262 17.67 -6.43 1.34
N GLY A 263 17.33 -5.86 0.19
CA GLY A 263 16.14 -6.27 -0.56
C GLY A 263 16.18 -7.71 -1.02
N GLY A 264 17.35 -8.18 -1.47
CA GLY A 264 17.59 -9.59 -1.80
C GLY A 264 17.44 -10.52 -0.59
N LEU A 265 17.82 -10.07 0.62
CA LEU A 265 17.56 -10.81 1.87
C LEU A 265 16.06 -10.95 2.14
N LEU A 266 15.29 -9.84 1.99
CA LEU A 266 13.83 -9.88 2.08
C LEU A 266 13.24 -10.87 1.06
N GLY A 267 13.68 -10.79 -0.19
CA GLY A 267 13.21 -11.70 -1.25
C GLY A 267 13.47 -13.16 -0.94
N ARG A 268 14.68 -13.51 -0.46
CA ARG A 268 15.01 -14.87 0.00
C ARG A 268 14.09 -15.33 1.12
N LYS A 269 13.87 -14.48 2.14
CA LYS A 269 12.98 -14.81 3.26
C LYS A 269 11.54 -15.04 2.80
N VAL A 270 11.02 -14.23 1.89
CA VAL A 270 9.69 -14.41 1.29
C VAL A 270 9.58 -15.76 0.59
N MET A 271 10.56 -16.11 -0.26
CA MET A 271 10.58 -17.40 -0.96
C MET A 271 10.72 -18.60 -0.01
N ASP A 272 11.50 -18.46 1.06
CA ASP A 272 11.63 -19.50 2.08
C ASP A 272 10.32 -19.73 2.85
N LEU A 273 9.62 -18.65 3.23
CA LEU A 273 8.31 -18.75 3.85
C LEU A 273 7.30 -19.43 2.93
N LEU A 274 7.31 -19.12 1.63
CA LEU A 274 6.40 -19.70 0.65
C LEU A 274 6.60 -21.21 0.41
N LYS A 275 7.75 -21.79 0.74
CA LYS A 275 7.96 -23.25 0.69
C LYS A 275 6.98 -24.01 1.59
N ASN A 276 6.61 -23.40 2.73
CA ASN A 276 5.71 -23.99 3.73
C ASN A 276 4.39 -23.22 3.85
N ALA A 277 3.98 -22.50 2.78
CA ALA A 277 2.77 -21.70 2.79
C ALA A 277 1.51 -22.55 2.95
N SER A 278 0.58 -22.09 3.77
CA SER A 278 -0.72 -22.70 3.98
C SER A 278 -1.73 -22.23 2.93
N ASN A 279 -2.60 -23.14 2.47
CA ASN A 279 -3.68 -22.74 1.57
C ASN A 279 -4.79 -22.03 2.36
N LEU A 280 -5.32 -20.97 1.77
CA LEU A 280 -6.52 -20.31 2.28
C LEU A 280 -7.74 -21.17 1.93
N LYS A 281 -8.55 -21.52 2.92
CA LYS A 281 -9.71 -22.43 2.71
C LYS A 281 -10.90 -21.69 2.13
N GLU A 282 -11.16 -20.47 2.62
CA GLU A 282 -12.26 -19.63 2.17
C GLU A 282 -11.73 -18.52 1.28
N THR A 283 -12.41 -18.26 0.18
CA THR A 283 -11.98 -17.29 -0.84
C THR A 283 -13.06 -16.26 -1.20
N THR A 284 -14.12 -16.18 -0.38
CA THR A 284 -15.15 -15.13 -0.52
C THR A 284 -14.52 -13.76 -0.26
N LEU A 285 -14.78 -12.82 -1.14
CA LEU A 285 -14.29 -11.47 -0.98
C LEU A 285 -15.20 -10.63 -0.10
N HIS A 286 -14.59 -9.74 0.67
CA HIS A 286 -15.30 -8.68 1.38
C HIS A 286 -14.58 -7.36 1.20
N PHE A 287 -15.36 -6.27 1.17
CA PHE A 287 -14.83 -4.92 1.05
C PHE A 287 -15.74 -3.93 1.78
N LYS A 288 -15.14 -3.15 2.68
CA LYS A 288 -15.80 -2.02 3.35
C LYS A 288 -14.83 -0.86 3.35
N SER A 289 -15.32 0.33 3.00
CA SER A 289 -14.55 1.55 3.18
C SER A 289 -15.39 2.63 3.82
N LYS A 290 -14.71 3.64 4.34
CA LYS A 290 -15.33 4.81 4.95
C LYS A 290 -14.52 6.05 4.64
N GLU A 291 -15.16 7.05 4.09
CA GLU A 291 -14.62 8.41 4.00
C GLU A 291 -14.57 9.05 5.38
N LEU A 292 -13.52 9.80 5.64
CA LEU A 292 -13.27 10.53 6.89
C LEU A 292 -12.92 11.97 6.61
N LEU A 293 -13.16 12.81 7.60
CA LEU A 293 -12.64 14.16 7.70
C LEU A 293 -11.72 14.22 8.93
N PHE A 294 -10.45 14.51 8.71
CA PHE A 294 -9.52 14.80 9.79
C PHE A 294 -9.40 16.29 10.00
N PRO A 295 -9.45 16.80 11.25
CA PRO A 295 -9.09 18.19 11.52
C PRO A 295 -7.60 18.38 11.18
N VAL A 296 -7.29 19.55 10.61
CA VAL A 296 -5.91 19.94 10.31
C VAL A 296 -5.50 21.03 11.29
N GLU A 297 -4.59 20.68 12.19
CA GLU A 297 -4.03 21.61 13.18
C GLU A 297 -2.66 22.16 12.75
N ASN A 298 -2.03 21.53 11.76
CA ASN A 298 -0.73 21.92 11.22
C ASN A 298 -0.82 23.17 10.33
N ASN A 299 -0.44 24.33 10.88
CA ASN A 299 -0.46 25.58 10.15
C ASN A 299 0.53 25.62 8.99
N THR A 300 1.67 24.91 9.08
CA THR A 300 2.64 24.82 7.98
C THR A 300 2.01 24.17 6.76
N PHE A 301 1.29 23.08 6.93
CA PHE A 301 0.58 22.42 5.82
C PHE A 301 -0.49 23.33 5.19
N LYS A 302 -1.24 24.08 6.02
CA LYS A 302 -2.22 25.07 5.51
C LYS A 302 -1.52 26.15 4.67
N VAL A 303 -0.39 26.69 5.13
CA VAL A 303 0.37 27.71 4.42
C VAL A 303 0.96 27.17 3.11
N LEU A 304 1.63 26.02 3.15
CA LEU A 304 2.22 25.40 1.95
C LEU A 304 1.15 25.03 0.91
N SER A 305 -0.01 24.56 1.35
CA SER A 305 -1.17 24.34 0.49
C SER A 305 -1.68 25.63 -0.15
N LYS A 306 -1.84 26.71 0.63
CA LYS A 306 -2.26 28.02 0.12
C LYS A 306 -1.27 28.61 -0.88
N MET A 307 0.02 28.34 -0.70
CA MET A 307 1.09 28.75 -1.63
C MET A 307 1.15 27.88 -2.89
N GLY A 308 0.44 26.75 -2.95
CA GLY A 308 0.51 25.80 -4.06
C GLY A 308 1.77 24.92 -4.07
N VAL A 309 2.53 24.90 -2.97
CA VAL A 309 3.68 23.99 -2.80
C VAL A 309 3.17 22.57 -2.65
N ILE A 310 2.24 22.34 -1.70
CA ILE A 310 1.47 21.11 -1.65
C ILE A 310 0.24 21.32 -2.53
N LYS A 311 0.08 20.52 -3.57
CA LYS A 311 -1.03 20.67 -4.55
C LYS A 311 -2.36 20.08 -4.07
N ARG A 312 -2.50 19.86 -2.80
CA ARG A 312 -3.72 19.42 -2.12
C ARG A 312 -4.22 20.50 -1.18
N SER A 313 -5.53 20.69 -1.11
CA SER A 313 -6.14 21.65 -0.17
C SER A 313 -6.07 21.11 1.26
N PHE A 314 -5.35 21.81 2.13
CA PHE A 314 -5.36 21.67 3.58
C PHE A 314 -5.99 22.91 4.20
N THR A 315 -7.26 22.81 4.60
CA THR A 315 -7.99 23.88 5.30
C THR A 315 -8.13 23.51 6.79
N ASP A 316 -9.29 23.70 7.40
CA ASP A 316 -9.55 23.24 8.77
C ASP A 316 -9.77 21.74 8.88
N SER A 317 -10.05 21.10 7.76
CA SER A 317 -10.14 19.65 7.67
C SER A 317 -9.63 19.15 6.32
N VAL A 318 -9.25 17.87 6.30
CA VAL A 318 -8.85 17.15 5.09
C VAL A 318 -9.65 15.86 4.95
N LYS A 319 -10.17 15.63 3.75
CA LYS A 319 -10.92 14.41 3.41
C LYS A 319 -9.98 13.31 3.00
N THR A 320 -10.21 12.10 3.50
CA THR A 320 -9.52 10.88 3.12
C THR A 320 -10.44 9.65 3.22
N GLU A 321 -9.90 8.45 3.08
CA GLU A 321 -10.66 7.20 3.13
C GLU A 321 -9.83 6.11 3.83
N MET A 322 -10.51 5.24 4.58
CA MET A 322 -9.93 3.99 5.09
C MET A 322 -10.76 2.79 4.62
N ALA A 323 -10.11 1.64 4.42
CA ALA A 323 -10.76 0.41 4.01
C ALA A 323 -10.34 -0.77 4.89
N PHE A 324 -11.28 -1.70 5.06
CA PHE A 324 -11.09 -3.06 5.55
C PHE A 324 -11.64 -4.03 4.51
N PHE A 325 -10.81 -4.91 4.00
CA PHE A 325 -11.18 -5.80 2.91
C PHE A 325 -10.35 -7.09 2.97
N GLY A 326 -10.70 -8.09 2.17
CA GLY A 326 -9.92 -9.31 2.16
C GLY A 326 -10.48 -10.44 1.33
N ILE A 327 -9.79 -11.58 1.43
CA ILE A 327 -10.10 -12.87 0.79
C ILE A 327 -10.27 -13.89 1.93
N GLY A 328 -11.50 -14.36 2.18
CA GLY A 328 -11.77 -15.23 3.32
C GLY A 328 -11.33 -14.58 4.64
N ASN A 329 -10.41 -15.23 5.36
CA ASN A 329 -9.83 -14.71 6.59
C ASN A 329 -8.45 -14.02 6.41
N ALA A 330 -7.98 -13.84 5.18
CA ALA A 330 -6.85 -12.97 4.88
C ALA A 330 -7.32 -11.52 4.79
N ASN A 331 -6.99 -10.70 5.77
CA ASN A 331 -7.53 -9.36 5.97
C ASN A 331 -6.51 -8.27 5.68
N PHE A 332 -6.99 -7.17 5.10
CA PHE A 332 -6.22 -5.97 4.78
C PHE A 332 -6.86 -4.76 5.47
N VAL A 333 -6.02 -3.92 6.07
CA VAL A 333 -6.42 -2.69 6.76
C VAL A 333 -5.57 -1.54 6.21
N THR A 334 -6.21 -0.47 5.72
CA THR A 334 -5.49 0.68 5.19
C THR A 334 -5.29 1.77 6.22
N HIS A 335 -4.12 2.39 6.20
CA HIS A 335 -3.75 3.54 7.01
C HIS A 335 -3.30 4.70 6.11
N PRO A 336 -3.96 5.88 6.15
CA PRO A 336 -3.74 6.96 5.19
C PRO A 336 -2.52 7.84 5.53
N GLY A 337 -1.42 7.23 5.93
CA GLY A 337 -0.16 7.91 6.28
C GLY A 337 0.81 6.97 6.99
N GLU A 338 1.86 7.55 7.56
CA GLU A 338 2.89 6.87 8.34
C GLU A 338 2.42 6.71 9.80
N THR A 339 1.72 5.62 10.06
CA THR A 339 1.15 5.39 11.40
C THR A 339 2.15 4.82 12.38
N SER A 340 2.06 5.26 13.63
CA SER A 340 2.77 4.62 14.74
C SER A 340 2.54 3.11 14.76
N PRO A 341 3.57 2.29 15.02
CA PRO A 341 3.41 0.85 15.17
C PRO A 341 2.38 0.44 16.21
N ALA A 342 2.10 1.29 17.21
CA ALA A 342 1.03 1.03 18.18
C ALA A 342 -0.33 0.85 17.49
N LEU A 343 -0.67 1.73 16.52
CA LEU A 343 -1.90 1.60 15.74
C LEU A 343 -1.82 0.41 14.78
N GLY A 344 -0.66 0.14 14.20
CA GLY A 344 -0.43 -1.03 13.35
C GLY A 344 -0.71 -2.35 14.08
N LEU A 345 -0.14 -2.52 15.26
CA LEU A 345 -0.34 -3.70 16.13
C LEU A 345 -1.79 -3.82 16.60
N LEU A 346 -2.45 -2.69 16.95
CA LEU A 346 -3.87 -2.67 17.28
C LEU A 346 -4.72 -3.13 16.09
N SER A 347 -4.47 -2.59 14.90
CA SER A 347 -5.18 -2.97 13.67
C SER A 347 -5.02 -4.45 13.35
N ARG A 348 -3.80 -4.97 13.48
CA ARG A 348 -3.52 -6.40 13.32
C ARG A 348 -4.33 -7.24 14.29
N LYS A 349 -4.33 -6.88 15.58
CA LYS A 349 -5.12 -7.57 16.62
C LYS A 349 -6.62 -7.54 16.34
N MET A 350 -7.15 -6.42 15.89
CA MET A 350 -8.58 -6.25 15.58
C MET A 350 -8.98 -7.07 14.33
N ALA A 351 -8.14 -7.06 13.31
CA ALA A 351 -8.40 -7.72 12.03
C ALA A 351 -8.08 -9.22 12.02
N ASP A 352 -7.41 -9.74 13.05
CA ASP A 352 -7.06 -11.16 13.14
C ASP A 352 -8.32 -12.04 13.31
N LYS A 353 -8.64 -12.79 12.28
CA LYS A 353 -9.71 -13.80 12.23
C LYS A 353 -9.11 -15.20 12.02
N LYS A 354 -7.97 -15.48 12.67
CA LYS A 354 -7.16 -16.71 12.51
C LYS A 354 -6.59 -16.84 11.07
N GLY A 355 -6.21 -15.73 10.48
CA GLY A 355 -5.61 -15.64 9.16
C GLY A 355 -4.56 -14.53 9.06
N PRO A 356 -3.90 -14.39 7.90
CA PRO A 356 -2.92 -13.35 7.71
C PRO A 356 -3.56 -11.96 7.71
N VAL A 357 -2.90 -11.00 8.36
CA VAL A 357 -3.32 -9.59 8.38
C VAL A 357 -2.25 -8.74 7.71
N PHE A 358 -2.67 -7.94 6.76
CA PHE A 358 -1.89 -6.93 6.05
C PHE A 358 -2.24 -5.55 6.60
N VAL A 359 -1.36 -4.96 7.39
CA VAL A 359 -1.49 -3.57 7.80
C VAL A 359 -0.77 -2.72 6.76
N MET A 360 -1.54 -1.94 6.00
CA MET A 360 -1.03 -1.17 4.87
C MET A 360 -0.89 0.30 5.26
N GLY A 361 0.32 0.74 5.55
CA GLY A 361 0.67 2.16 5.69
C GLY A 361 0.69 2.87 4.35
N LEU A 362 0.58 4.20 4.35
CA LEU A 362 0.59 5.03 3.14
C LEU A 362 -0.38 4.50 2.07
N SER A 363 -1.54 4.05 2.56
CA SER A 363 -2.59 3.46 1.76
C SER A 363 -3.81 4.36 1.73
N MET A 364 -4.40 4.56 0.56
CA MET A 364 -5.50 5.47 0.24
C MET A 364 -5.10 6.95 0.28
N ASP A 365 -4.02 7.31 1.00
CA ASP A 365 -3.53 8.67 1.20
C ASP A 365 -2.10 8.69 1.79
N ALA A 366 -1.50 9.88 1.82
CA ALA A 366 -0.19 10.17 2.41
C ALA A 366 -0.25 11.46 3.25
N LEU A 367 -0.87 11.37 4.44
CA LEU A 367 -1.12 12.52 5.33
C LEU A 367 0.06 12.84 6.27
N GLY A 368 1.24 12.25 6.04
CA GLY A 368 2.38 12.33 6.94
C GLY A 368 2.21 11.44 8.17
N TYR A 369 2.85 11.82 9.29
CA TYR A 369 2.86 10.99 10.49
C TYR A 369 1.52 10.98 11.22
N ILE A 370 1.09 9.79 11.62
CA ILE A 370 -0.09 9.56 12.45
C ILE A 370 0.36 8.95 13.77
N LEU A 371 0.41 9.77 14.80
CA LEU A 371 1.11 9.53 16.04
C LEU A 371 0.18 9.46 17.25
N LYS A 372 0.69 8.95 18.36
CA LYS A 372 0.01 9.01 19.65
C LYS A 372 -0.23 10.48 20.05
N PRO A 373 -1.44 10.88 20.50
CA PRO A 373 -1.72 12.27 20.88
C PRO A 373 -0.76 12.86 21.89
N VAL A 374 -0.27 12.04 22.82
CA VAL A 374 0.67 12.45 23.88
C VAL A 374 1.96 13.09 23.35
N TYR A 375 2.39 12.78 22.11
CA TYR A 375 3.61 13.36 21.53
C TYR A 375 3.46 14.82 21.10
N PHE A 376 2.24 15.33 21.08
CA PHE A 376 1.93 16.74 20.82
C PHE A 376 1.86 17.57 22.11
N GLU A 377 1.97 16.94 23.29
CA GLU A 377 1.90 17.60 24.60
C GLU A 377 3.29 18.03 25.07
N LYS A 378 3.36 19.17 25.77
CA LYS A 378 4.62 19.64 26.38
C LYS A 378 5.12 18.63 27.41
N GLY A 379 6.41 18.30 27.34
CA GLY A 379 7.08 17.39 28.27
C GLY A 379 7.03 15.91 27.89
N HIS A 380 6.38 15.55 26.78
CA HIS A 380 6.35 14.18 26.26
C HIS A 380 7.23 14.04 25.02
N ALA A 381 8.46 14.58 25.09
CA ALA A 381 9.41 14.47 23.98
C ALA A 381 9.95 13.03 23.86
N ILE A 382 9.72 12.41 22.73
CA ILE A 382 10.48 11.25 22.26
C ILE A 382 11.56 11.73 21.28
N PRO A 383 12.61 10.94 21.00
CA PRO A 383 13.56 11.26 19.94
C PRO A 383 12.83 11.68 18.65
N HIS A 384 13.26 12.80 18.05
CA HIS A 384 12.70 13.36 16.82
C HIS A 384 11.23 13.82 16.87
N SER A 385 10.61 13.92 18.06
CA SER A 385 9.18 14.28 18.18
C SER A 385 8.82 15.62 17.54
N GLU A 386 9.72 16.61 17.56
CA GLU A 386 9.50 17.90 16.91
C GLU A 386 9.32 17.75 15.39
N TYR A 387 10.20 16.97 14.74
CA TYR A 387 10.06 16.68 13.31
C TYR A 387 8.80 15.85 13.02
N LEU A 388 8.58 14.77 13.77
CA LEU A 388 7.46 13.87 13.56
C LEU A 388 6.10 14.59 13.70
N THR A 389 5.94 15.41 14.76
CA THR A 389 4.71 16.20 14.97
C THR A 389 4.58 17.34 13.96
N GLY A 390 5.71 17.94 13.55
CA GLY A 390 5.77 18.95 12.49
C GLY A 390 5.34 18.42 11.11
N MET A 391 5.53 17.13 10.86
CA MET A 391 5.13 16.44 9.64
C MET A 391 3.81 15.66 9.80
N SER A 392 3.02 15.97 10.80
CA SER A 392 1.68 15.43 11.05
C SER A 392 0.61 16.49 10.85
N ILE A 393 -0.60 16.10 10.47
CA ILE A 393 -1.74 17.04 10.40
C ILE A 393 -2.35 17.35 11.76
N GLY A 394 -2.03 16.59 12.82
CA GLY A 394 -2.46 16.87 14.20
C GLY A 394 -2.78 15.66 15.05
N PRO A 395 -2.93 15.86 16.36
CA PRO A 395 -3.09 14.80 17.36
C PRO A 395 -4.40 14.02 17.26
N ALA A 396 -5.44 14.59 16.64
CA ALA A 396 -6.75 13.95 16.53
C ALA A 396 -6.79 12.78 15.54
N THR A 397 -5.78 12.62 14.67
CA THR A 397 -5.78 11.62 13.59
C THR A 397 -5.85 10.18 14.10
N MET A 398 -4.95 9.80 15.00
CA MET A 398 -4.92 8.43 15.52
C MET A 398 -6.21 8.04 16.27
N PRO A 399 -6.76 8.83 17.21
CA PRO A 399 -8.03 8.52 17.87
C PRO A 399 -9.22 8.38 16.91
N ILE A 400 -9.27 9.21 15.86
CA ILE A 400 -10.32 9.11 14.84
C ILE A 400 -10.18 7.79 14.06
N MET A 401 -8.95 7.41 13.69
CA MET A 401 -8.70 6.15 13.01
C MET A 401 -9.09 4.94 13.87
N GLU A 402 -8.76 4.92 15.16
CA GLU A 402 -9.15 3.83 16.08
C GLU A 402 -10.67 3.65 16.12
N LYS A 403 -11.41 4.76 16.19
CA LYS A 403 -12.88 4.73 16.13
C LYS A 403 -13.40 4.19 14.79
N VAL A 404 -12.76 4.56 13.69
CA VAL A 404 -13.17 4.10 12.35
C VAL A 404 -12.83 2.63 12.16
N LEU A 405 -11.66 2.17 12.61
CA LEU A 405 -11.29 0.75 12.59
C LEU A 405 -12.32 -0.12 13.34
N SER A 406 -12.77 0.35 14.51
CA SER A 406 -13.81 -0.35 15.29
C SER A 406 -15.16 -0.44 14.57
N ALA A 407 -15.45 0.51 13.67
CA ALA A 407 -16.67 0.50 12.85
C ALA A 407 -16.54 -0.32 11.56
N LEU A 408 -15.34 -0.38 10.97
CA LEU A 408 -15.08 -1.11 9.72
C LEU A 408 -14.89 -2.61 9.97
N ILE A 409 -14.15 -2.96 11.01
CA ILE A 409 -13.78 -4.33 11.34
C ILE A 409 -14.92 -4.95 12.16
N PRO A 410 -15.58 -6.03 11.69
CA PRO A 410 -16.65 -6.67 12.44
C PRO A 410 -16.16 -7.18 13.80
N ASN A 411 -16.95 -6.97 14.85
CA ASN A 411 -16.72 -7.62 16.14
C ASN A 411 -16.69 -9.15 15.95
N LYS A 412 -15.93 -9.83 16.78
CA LYS A 412 -15.81 -11.30 16.79
C LYS A 412 -17.14 -11.96 17.10
#